data_7c70e1f8c29a63cb6a533f247951991b
#
_entry.id   7c70e1f8c29a63cb6a533f247951991b
#
_cell.length_a   1.000
_cell.length_b   1.000
_cell.length_c   1.000
_cell.angle_alpha   90.00
_cell.angle_beta   90.00
_cell.angle_gamma   90.00
#
_symmetry.space_group_name_H-M   'P 1'
#
loop_
_entity.id
_entity.type
_entity.pdbx_description
1 polymer ?
#
loop_
_entity_poly.entity_id
_entity_poly.type
_entity_poly.pdbx_seq_one_letter_code
_entity_poly.pdbx_strand_id
1 'polypeptide(L)'
;RRDRFSTIRQPDGLNGFMLRTESEHDCYGAGHAGTALSAALGMAVARDLAGGHEHVVAVAGDAAFTNGISFEALNNIAVQTQRMIVVLNDNEWSIDRNVGAVARYFHRIVTNEHYQHMHQRATRLIERFGGKTAVKVVRRAEEAAKSMLWPSILFEEFGLEYFGPIDGHNLPLLVETFKFLKTLDHPVLLHILTQKGRGFQPALDGQKKFHGLGPYDPETGKTPDGSPTWAELFATSLADLADKDPRIVAITAAMPNGTGLDHFRPRHPNRYFDVGIAEEHAVVFAAGMATRGFRPVCAIYSTFLQRAFDPVVHDVCLQKLPVLFCMDRAGLSGDDGPTHHGLFDIAYLRGIPGITLMAPKDEDELADMLKTALDLPGPSAIRYPRGSAAGVVCKPQPQALPIGKAEVLSDGSDVAILGLGPMISLAKDLAATLERDGYSAAVINPRFIKPIDRETLEHYASRVAAFVTFEDHVKMGGFGSAVAEALEEMGLAVPVVRIGWPDQFIEHGKVDQLRARYGITVEAALAQVLPLLTRRQRRALVAS
;
A
#
# COMPACT_ATOMS: atom_id res chain seq x y z
N ARG A 1 -11.69 13.65 21.21
CA ARG A 1 -11.67 13.91 19.73
C ARG A 1 -13.06 13.87 19.07
N ARG A 2 -14.13 13.60 19.83
CA ARG A 2 -15.50 13.48 19.29
C ARG A 2 -15.94 14.74 18.51
N ASP A 3 -15.61 15.90 19.02
CA ASP A 3 -15.85 17.24 18.44
C ASP A 3 -15.09 17.47 17.11
N ARG A 4 -13.97 16.78 16.90
CA ARG A 4 -13.15 16.85 15.70
C ARG A 4 -13.41 15.70 14.71
N PHE A 5 -14.31 14.78 15.01
CA PHE A 5 -14.51 13.59 14.19
C PHE A 5 -14.98 13.90 12.76
N SER A 6 -15.68 15.02 12.57
CA SER A 6 -16.08 15.52 11.24
C SER A 6 -14.91 15.94 10.35
N THR A 7 -13.71 16.12 10.93
CA THR A 7 -12.51 16.52 10.20
C THR A 7 -11.64 15.33 9.76
N ILE A 8 -12.10 14.09 9.96
CA ILE A 8 -11.32 12.90 9.61
C ILE A 8 -10.97 12.89 8.12
N ARG A 9 -9.72 12.62 7.78
CA ARG A 9 -9.15 12.62 6.42
C ARG A 9 -9.21 13.98 5.69
N GLN A 10 -9.50 15.06 6.41
CA GLN A 10 -9.45 16.41 5.84
C GLN A 10 -8.13 17.10 6.21
N PRO A 11 -7.66 18.07 5.40
CA PRO A 11 -6.45 18.82 5.71
C PRO A 11 -6.47 19.39 7.13
N ASP A 12 -5.39 19.25 7.87
CA ASP A 12 -5.23 19.69 9.26
C ASP A 12 -6.26 19.06 10.25
N GLY A 13 -7.00 18.04 9.80
CA GLY A 13 -7.98 17.28 10.58
C GLY A 13 -7.39 16.02 11.20
N LEU A 14 -8.27 15.09 11.62
CA LEU A 14 -7.86 13.78 12.13
C LEU A 14 -7.42 12.87 10.99
N ASN A 15 -6.36 12.10 11.22
CA ASN A 15 -5.91 11.09 10.28
C ASN A 15 -6.93 9.95 10.17
N GLY A 16 -6.95 9.26 9.03
CA GLY A 16 -7.78 8.07 8.82
C GLY A 16 -7.25 6.82 9.52
N PHE A 17 -6.01 6.86 10.01
CA PHE A 17 -5.32 5.78 10.72
C PHE A 17 -4.71 6.33 12.00
N MET A 18 -4.44 5.45 12.98
CA MET A 18 -3.87 5.86 14.26
C MET A 18 -2.46 6.43 14.10
N LEU A 19 -2.24 7.62 14.67
CA LEU A 19 -0.94 8.27 14.77
C LEU A 19 -0.65 8.66 16.22
N ARG A 20 0.54 8.33 16.72
CA ARG A 20 0.97 8.68 18.09
C ARG A 20 0.96 10.18 18.38
N THR A 21 1.10 11.00 17.33
CA THR A 21 1.13 12.46 17.44
C THR A 21 -0.24 13.10 17.61
N GLU A 22 -1.34 12.36 17.39
CA GLU A 22 -2.69 12.90 17.51
C GLU A 22 -3.25 12.90 18.93
N SER A 23 -2.81 11.96 19.76
CA SER A 23 -3.31 11.83 21.14
C SER A 23 -2.37 10.99 22.00
N GLU A 24 -2.32 11.30 23.30
CA GLU A 24 -1.65 10.47 24.31
C GLU A 24 -2.24 9.07 24.45
N HIS A 25 -3.48 8.87 23.96
CA HIS A 25 -4.16 7.56 23.94
C HIS A 25 -3.82 6.71 22.72
N ASP A 26 -3.10 7.25 21.74
CA ASP A 26 -2.64 6.52 20.56
C ASP A 26 -1.25 5.94 20.83
N CYS A 27 -1.21 4.79 21.47
CA CYS A 27 0.02 4.17 21.94
C CYS A 27 1.00 3.82 20.80
N TYR A 28 0.46 3.48 19.62
CA TYR A 28 1.24 3.07 18.45
C TYR A 28 0.54 3.47 17.16
N GLY A 29 1.32 3.85 16.12
CA GLY A 29 0.78 4.14 14.80
C GLY A 29 0.33 2.86 14.08
N ALA A 30 -0.76 2.94 13.35
CA ALA A 30 -1.29 1.80 12.59
C ALA A 30 -1.70 2.27 11.18
N GLY A 31 -1.45 1.43 10.17
CA GLY A 31 -1.78 1.70 8.76
C GLY A 31 -1.46 0.49 7.90
N HIS A 32 -0.32 -0.16 8.16
CA HIS A 32 0.05 -1.43 7.57
C HIS A 32 -0.36 -2.57 8.49
N ALA A 33 -1.12 -3.54 7.99
CA ALA A 33 -1.61 -4.65 8.79
C ALA A 33 -0.49 -5.61 9.27
N GLY A 34 -0.74 -6.32 10.37
CA GLY A 34 0.13 -7.37 10.91
C GLY A 34 1.12 -6.91 11.98
N THR A 35 1.43 -5.64 12.13
CA THR A 35 2.48 -5.15 13.05
C THR A 35 2.06 -5.08 14.53
N ALA A 36 0.76 -5.11 14.82
CA ALA A 36 0.22 -4.88 16.16
C ALA A 36 0.75 -5.85 17.23
N LEU A 37 0.87 -7.15 16.90
CA LEU A 37 1.32 -8.16 17.84
C LEU A 37 2.80 -7.94 18.24
N SER A 38 3.67 -7.73 17.25
CA SER A 38 5.10 -7.48 17.50
C SER A 38 5.32 -6.17 18.29
N ALA A 39 4.59 -5.10 17.93
CA ALA A 39 4.69 -3.84 18.64
C ALA A 39 4.24 -3.96 20.10
N ALA A 40 3.11 -4.62 20.34
CA ALA A 40 2.60 -4.86 21.69
C ALA A 40 3.51 -5.79 22.50
N LEU A 41 4.11 -6.81 21.86
CA LEU A 41 5.11 -7.66 22.52
C LEU A 41 6.31 -6.82 22.98
N GLY A 42 6.84 -5.95 22.12
CA GLY A 42 7.92 -5.02 22.51
C GLY A 42 7.56 -4.13 23.70
N MET A 43 6.31 -3.61 23.75
CA MET A 43 5.79 -2.84 24.88
C MET A 43 5.68 -3.70 26.16
N ALA A 44 5.20 -4.95 26.04
CA ALA A 44 5.08 -5.87 27.16
C ALA A 44 6.44 -6.23 27.76
N VAL A 45 7.43 -6.53 26.91
CA VAL A 45 8.81 -6.80 27.34
C VAL A 45 9.43 -5.57 27.99
N ALA A 46 9.25 -4.38 27.42
CA ALA A 46 9.75 -3.12 28.02
C ALA A 46 9.13 -2.86 29.40
N ARG A 47 7.82 -3.11 29.57
CA ARG A 47 7.14 -3.07 30.86
C ARG A 47 7.75 -4.05 31.86
N ASP A 48 7.97 -5.31 31.45
CA ASP A 48 8.52 -6.36 32.32
C ASP A 48 9.93 -5.98 32.78
N LEU A 49 10.78 -5.48 31.89
CA LEU A 49 12.14 -5.01 32.20
C LEU A 49 12.14 -3.78 33.13
N ALA A 50 11.17 -2.91 33.02
CA ALA A 50 11.00 -1.74 33.89
C ALA A 50 10.33 -2.05 35.23
N GLY A 51 9.87 -3.29 35.47
CA GLY A 51 9.10 -3.67 36.65
C GLY A 51 7.70 -3.03 36.69
N GLY A 52 7.16 -2.65 35.52
CA GLY A 52 5.83 -2.04 35.37
C GLY A 52 4.69 -3.04 35.56
N HIS A 53 3.48 -2.50 35.78
CA HIS A 53 2.28 -3.32 36.04
C HIS A 53 1.13 -3.08 35.07
N GLU A 54 1.30 -2.18 34.10
CA GLU A 54 0.29 -1.86 33.09
C GLU A 54 -0.04 -3.09 32.23
N HIS A 55 -1.32 -3.13 31.76
CA HIS A 55 -1.77 -4.18 30.85
C HIS A 55 -1.52 -3.76 29.40
N VAL A 56 -0.84 -4.62 28.65
CA VAL A 56 -0.64 -4.45 27.21
C VAL A 56 -1.68 -5.30 26.46
N VAL A 57 -2.48 -4.64 25.61
CA VAL A 57 -3.53 -5.27 24.83
C VAL A 57 -3.29 -4.99 23.35
N ALA A 58 -3.09 -6.05 22.56
CA ALA A 58 -3.02 -5.96 21.10
C ALA A 58 -4.37 -6.34 20.49
N VAL A 59 -4.96 -5.47 19.67
CA VAL A 59 -6.17 -5.79 18.92
C VAL A 59 -5.79 -5.93 17.45
N ALA A 60 -6.05 -7.11 16.87
CA ALA A 60 -5.77 -7.39 15.47
C ALA A 60 -6.96 -8.08 14.80
N GLY A 61 -7.26 -7.69 13.56
CA GLY A 61 -8.27 -8.37 12.75
C GLY A 61 -7.80 -9.73 12.27
N ASP A 62 -8.74 -10.62 12.00
CA ASP A 62 -8.51 -11.98 11.52
C ASP A 62 -7.64 -12.03 10.25
N ALA A 63 -7.82 -11.11 9.30
CA ALA A 63 -6.95 -10.97 8.14
C ALA A 63 -5.50 -10.64 8.52
N ALA A 64 -5.26 -9.83 9.55
CA ALA A 64 -3.92 -9.49 10.00
C ALA A 64 -3.17 -10.69 10.59
N PHE A 65 -3.88 -11.68 11.11
CA PHE A 65 -3.28 -12.95 11.56
C PHE A 65 -2.79 -13.83 10.40
N THR A 66 -3.14 -13.55 9.16
CA THR A 66 -2.58 -14.27 7.99
C THR A 66 -1.23 -13.74 7.54
N ASN A 67 -0.77 -12.61 8.09
CA ASN A 67 0.49 -11.97 7.76
C ASN A 67 1.67 -12.68 8.47
N GLY A 68 2.81 -12.82 7.80
CA GLY A 68 4.00 -13.50 8.32
C GLY A 68 4.49 -12.93 9.65
N ILE A 69 4.60 -11.60 9.77
CA ILE A 69 5.07 -10.94 11.01
C ILE A 69 4.15 -11.22 12.22
N SER A 70 2.86 -11.49 11.99
CA SER A 70 1.96 -11.91 13.08
C SER A 70 2.31 -13.30 13.60
N PHE A 71 2.70 -14.24 12.72
CA PHE A 71 3.18 -15.55 13.14
C PHE A 71 4.54 -15.48 13.83
N GLU A 72 5.43 -14.61 13.37
CA GLU A 72 6.71 -14.34 14.05
C GLU A 72 6.47 -13.81 15.47
N ALA A 73 5.51 -12.90 15.65
CA ALA A 73 5.12 -12.43 16.97
C ALA A 73 4.54 -13.54 17.85
N LEU A 74 3.58 -14.34 17.33
CA LEU A 74 2.98 -15.46 18.06
C LEU A 74 4.04 -16.45 18.55
N ASN A 75 5.03 -16.75 17.72
CA ASN A 75 6.15 -17.64 18.08
C ASN A 75 7.01 -17.10 19.25
N ASN A 76 6.93 -15.80 19.53
CA ASN A 76 7.78 -15.15 20.53
C ASN A 76 7.03 -14.69 21.79
N ILE A 77 5.71 -14.49 21.75
CA ILE A 77 4.94 -13.88 22.86
C ILE A 77 5.13 -14.69 24.17
N ALA A 78 4.85 -15.98 24.16
CA ALA A 78 4.86 -16.79 25.38
C ALA A 78 6.25 -17.02 25.99
N VAL A 79 7.32 -16.81 25.20
CA VAL A 79 8.71 -16.98 25.66
C VAL A 79 9.35 -15.66 26.11
N GLN A 80 8.82 -14.52 25.71
CA GLN A 80 9.45 -13.23 25.94
C GLN A 80 8.74 -12.34 26.96
N THR A 81 7.45 -12.53 27.22
CA THR A 81 6.69 -11.74 28.20
C THR A 81 5.86 -12.61 29.11
N GLN A 82 5.66 -12.14 30.35
CA GLN A 82 4.82 -12.84 31.32
C GLN A 82 3.34 -12.57 31.11
N ARG A 83 2.94 -11.36 30.65
CA ARG A 83 1.54 -10.94 30.54
C ARG A 83 1.30 -10.11 29.30
N MET A 84 0.41 -10.57 28.44
CA MET A 84 -0.08 -9.83 27.28
C MET A 84 -1.46 -10.35 26.91
N ILE A 85 -2.37 -9.46 26.52
CA ILE A 85 -3.69 -9.83 26.00
C ILE A 85 -3.70 -9.57 24.49
N VAL A 86 -3.85 -10.64 23.73
CA VAL A 86 -4.05 -10.58 22.27
C VAL A 86 -5.54 -10.71 21.99
N VAL A 87 -6.14 -9.76 21.29
CA VAL A 87 -7.54 -9.81 20.85
C VAL A 87 -7.58 -10.10 19.36
N LEU A 88 -8.10 -11.28 19.01
CA LEU A 88 -8.46 -11.63 17.64
C LEU A 88 -9.87 -11.13 17.37
N ASN A 89 -10.00 -10.06 16.58
CA ASN A 89 -11.28 -9.51 16.14
C ASN A 89 -11.68 -10.15 14.81
N ASP A 90 -12.48 -11.19 14.89
CA ASP A 90 -12.92 -11.98 13.73
C ASP A 90 -14.24 -11.44 13.17
N ASN A 91 -14.22 -11.02 11.92
CA ASN A 91 -15.38 -10.57 11.17
C ASN A 91 -15.42 -11.14 9.74
N GLU A 92 -14.52 -12.07 9.42
CA GLU A 92 -14.37 -12.74 8.12
C GLU A 92 -13.96 -11.80 6.96
N TRP A 93 -13.60 -10.53 7.24
CA TRP A 93 -13.33 -9.51 6.24
C TRP A 93 -12.02 -8.76 6.46
N SER A 94 -11.32 -8.55 5.35
CA SER A 94 -10.30 -7.50 5.19
C SER A 94 -10.86 -6.36 4.32
N ILE A 95 -10.18 -6.01 3.23
CA ILE A 95 -10.74 -5.21 2.13
C ILE A 95 -11.79 -6.04 1.37
N ASP A 96 -11.53 -7.32 1.16
CA ASP A 96 -12.47 -8.33 0.64
C ASP A 96 -12.61 -9.49 1.65
N ARG A 97 -13.33 -10.57 1.34
CA ARG A 97 -13.41 -11.76 2.19
C ARG A 97 -12.02 -12.36 2.37
N ASN A 98 -11.73 -12.79 3.58
CA ASN A 98 -10.46 -13.42 3.89
C ASN A 98 -10.27 -14.74 3.13
N VAL A 99 -9.05 -14.99 2.69
CA VAL A 99 -8.67 -16.15 1.89
C VAL A 99 -7.69 -17.05 2.64
N GLY A 100 -7.51 -18.28 2.16
CA GLY A 100 -6.50 -19.20 2.63
C GLY A 100 -6.94 -20.14 3.76
N ALA A 101 -5.99 -20.94 4.25
CA ALA A 101 -6.25 -22.01 5.23
C ALA A 101 -6.55 -21.45 6.62
N VAL A 102 -5.91 -20.35 7.01
CA VAL A 102 -6.10 -19.72 8.32
C VAL A 102 -7.51 -19.14 8.43
N ALA A 103 -8.01 -18.46 7.36
CA ALA A 103 -9.40 -17.99 7.33
C ALA A 103 -10.40 -19.13 7.45
N ARG A 104 -10.16 -20.26 6.74
CA ARG A 104 -10.99 -21.47 6.88
C ARG A 104 -10.88 -22.10 8.28
N TYR A 105 -9.74 -21.99 8.92
CA TYR A 105 -9.54 -22.45 10.29
C TYR A 105 -10.39 -21.64 11.27
N PHE A 106 -10.38 -20.31 11.20
CA PHE A 106 -11.24 -19.46 12.04
C PHE A 106 -12.72 -19.73 11.80
N HIS A 107 -13.14 -19.83 10.54
CA HIS A 107 -14.52 -20.18 10.20
C HIS A 107 -14.96 -21.51 10.82
N ARG A 108 -14.07 -22.54 10.85
CA ARG A 108 -14.38 -23.83 11.50
C ARG A 108 -14.52 -23.71 13.01
N ILE A 109 -13.76 -22.83 13.67
CA ILE A 109 -13.94 -22.56 15.10
C ILE A 109 -15.36 -22.06 15.36
N VAL A 110 -15.81 -21.10 14.55
CA VAL A 110 -17.11 -20.44 14.72
C VAL A 110 -18.29 -21.37 14.38
N THR A 111 -18.15 -22.22 13.37
CA THR A 111 -19.25 -23.09 12.86
C THR A 111 -19.34 -24.45 13.56
N ASN A 112 -18.44 -24.78 14.49
CA ASN A 112 -18.49 -26.05 15.22
C ASN A 112 -19.69 -26.10 16.18
N GLU A 113 -20.67 -26.99 15.92
CA GLU A 113 -21.92 -27.09 16.71
C GLU A 113 -21.65 -27.41 18.18
N HIS A 114 -20.70 -28.28 18.49
CA HIS A 114 -20.35 -28.60 19.89
C HIS A 114 -19.79 -27.38 20.60
N TYR A 115 -19.03 -26.55 19.90
CA TYR A 115 -18.52 -25.30 20.40
C TYR A 115 -19.66 -24.29 20.66
N GLN A 116 -20.58 -24.11 19.73
CA GLN A 116 -21.74 -23.22 19.88
C GLN A 116 -22.62 -23.61 21.08
N HIS A 117 -22.85 -24.89 21.28
CA HIS A 117 -23.63 -25.37 22.44
C HIS A 117 -22.93 -25.12 23.78
N MET A 118 -21.62 -25.30 23.85
CA MET A 118 -20.87 -24.99 25.07
C MET A 118 -20.79 -23.49 25.32
N HIS A 119 -20.54 -22.72 24.29
CA HIS A 119 -20.52 -21.25 24.36
C HIS A 119 -21.85 -20.70 24.89
N GLN A 120 -22.98 -21.15 24.37
CA GLN A 120 -24.30 -20.78 24.87
C GLN A 120 -24.54 -21.18 26.33
N ARG A 121 -24.01 -22.35 26.76
CA ARG A 121 -24.07 -22.77 28.16
C ARG A 121 -23.18 -21.91 29.06
N ALA A 122 -21.97 -21.60 28.61
CA ALA A 122 -21.03 -20.74 29.34
C ALA A 122 -21.57 -19.33 29.49
N THR A 123 -22.10 -18.73 28.43
CA THR A 123 -22.72 -17.40 28.45
C THR A 123 -23.91 -17.35 29.42
N ARG A 124 -24.82 -18.34 29.39
CA ARG A 124 -25.95 -18.43 30.34
C ARG A 124 -25.50 -18.61 31.78
N LEU A 125 -24.40 -19.32 32.04
CA LEU A 125 -23.86 -19.49 33.40
C LEU A 125 -23.22 -18.18 33.90
N ILE A 126 -22.52 -17.44 33.08
CA ILE A 126 -21.95 -16.13 33.40
C ILE A 126 -23.07 -15.11 33.68
N GLU A 127 -24.12 -15.08 32.84
CA GLU A 127 -25.29 -14.22 33.02
C GLU A 127 -26.07 -14.54 34.29
N ARG A 128 -26.14 -15.83 34.67
CA ARG A 128 -26.96 -16.30 35.80
C ARG A 128 -26.26 -16.22 37.17
N PHE A 129 -24.93 -16.40 37.20
CA PHE A 129 -24.22 -16.55 38.47
C PHE A 129 -23.13 -15.48 38.72
N GLY A 130 -22.78 -14.64 37.75
CA GLY A 130 -21.83 -13.53 37.86
C GLY A 130 -20.58 -13.77 38.74
N GLY A 131 -19.36 -13.45 38.28
CA GLY A 131 -18.17 -13.44 39.09
C GLY A 131 -17.26 -14.68 38.95
N LYS A 132 -16.21 -14.74 39.79
CA LYS A 132 -15.08 -15.73 39.74
C LYS A 132 -15.50 -17.21 39.67
N THR A 133 -16.70 -17.57 40.17
CA THR A 133 -17.18 -18.95 40.19
C THR A 133 -17.67 -19.42 38.80
N ALA A 134 -18.35 -18.54 38.05
CA ALA A 134 -18.82 -18.85 36.69
C ALA A 134 -17.64 -19.10 35.74
N VAL A 135 -16.59 -18.32 35.85
CA VAL A 135 -15.37 -18.45 35.07
C VAL A 135 -14.62 -19.77 35.38
N LYS A 136 -14.57 -20.17 36.66
CA LYS A 136 -13.99 -21.48 37.04
C LYS A 136 -14.78 -22.67 36.48
N VAL A 137 -16.09 -22.55 36.36
CA VAL A 137 -16.95 -23.60 35.78
C VAL A 137 -16.75 -23.69 34.26
N VAL A 138 -16.61 -22.54 33.59
CA VAL A 138 -16.28 -22.49 32.15
C VAL A 138 -14.92 -23.15 31.91
N ARG A 139 -13.89 -22.80 32.69
CA ARG A 139 -12.57 -23.38 32.60
C ARG A 139 -12.57 -24.92 32.81
N ARG A 140 -13.30 -25.44 33.79
CA ARG A 140 -13.44 -26.87 33.99
C ARG A 140 -14.20 -27.59 32.87
N ALA A 141 -15.18 -26.92 32.26
CA ALA A 141 -15.88 -27.45 31.09
C ALA A 141 -14.96 -27.46 29.85
N GLU A 142 -14.11 -26.47 29.69
CA GLU A 142 -13.07 -26.40 28.65
C GLU A 142 -11.98 -27.46 28.89
N GLU A 143 -11.49 -27.64 30.10
CA GLU A 143 -10.52 -28.68 30.46
C GLU A 143 -11.05 -30.11 30.19
N ALA A 144 -12.34 -30.36 30.42
CA ALA A 144 -12.99 -31.61 30.12
C ALA A 144 -13.17 -31.87 28.61
N ALA A 145 -13.27 -30.79 27.81
CA ALA A 145 -13.42 -30.86 26.36
C ALA A 145 -12.08 -30.92 25.62
N LYS A 146 -10.97 -30.60 26.26
CA LYS A 146 -9.59 -30.69 25.70
C LYS A 146 -9.18 -32.10 25.24
N SER A 147 -9.91 -33.15 25.57
CA SER A 147 -9.69 -34.52 25.09
C SER A 147 -10.23 -34.81 23.68
N MET A 148 -10.95 -33.86 23.05
CA MET A 148 -11.46 -33.98 21.68
C MET A 148 -10.86 -32.85 20.84
N LEU A 149 -10.17 -33.19 19.73
CA LEU A 149 -9.58 -32.33 18.69
C LEU A 149 -10.20 -30.92 18.55
N TRP A 150 -9.66 -29.94 19.29
CA TRP A 150 -10.19 -28.58 19.37
C TRP A 150 -9.53 -27.63 18.39
N PRO A 151 -10.30 -26.74 17.76
CA PRO A 151 -9.74 -25.72 16.87
C PRO A 151 -8.83 -24.68 17.55
N SER A 152 -8.85 -24.54 18.89
CA SER A 152 -7.98 -23.64 19.65
C SER A 152 -6.52 -24.10 19.80
N ILE A 153 -6.23 -25.37 19.48
CA ILE A 153 -4.92 -26.01 19.67
C ILE A 153 -3.77 -25.17 19.09
N LEU A 154 -3.95 -24.55 17.95
CA LEU A 154 -2.89 -23.75 17.33
C LEU A 154 -2.34 -22.67 18.27
N PHE A 155 -3.20 -21.90 18.95
CA PHE A 155 -2.76 -20.83 19.81
C PHE A 155 -2.21 -21.33 21.15
N GLU A 156 -2.75 -22.43 21.64
CA GLU A 156 -2.26 -23.08 22.86
C GLU A 156 -0.87 -23.68 22.64
N GLU A 157 -0.57 -24.23 21.46
CA GLU A 157 0.77 -24.70 21.09
C GLU A 157 1.78 -23.54 20.99
N PHE A 158 1.34 -22.31 20.68
CA PHE A 158 2.16 -21.12 20.80
C PHE A 158 2.27 -20.60 22.26
N GLY A 159 1.67 -21.27 23.23
CA GLY A 159 1.71 -20.91 24.64
C GLY A 159 0.77 -19.77 25.04
N LEU A 160 -0.25 -19.46 24.24
CA LEU A 160 -1.29 -18.50 24.59
C LEU A 160 -2.55 -19.24 25.05
N GLU A 161 -3.02 -19.01 26.28
CA GLU A 161 -4.30 -19.54 26.71
C GLU A 161 -5.43 -18.89 25.89
N TYR A 162 -6.26 -19.72 25.25
CA TYR A 162 -7.30 -19.25 24.34
C TYR A 162 -8.63 -19.06 25.07
N PHE A 163 -9.27 -17.90 24.86
CA PHE A 163 -10.62 -17.55 25.35
C PHE A 163 -11.52 -17.16 24.21
N GLY A 164 -12.72 -17.70 24.16
CA GLY A 164 -13.70 -17.34 23.13
C GLY A 164 -14.08 -18.50 22.22
N PRO A 165 -14.71 -18.22 21.03
CA PRO A 165 -15.13 -16.87 20.63
C PRO A 165 -16.31 -16.34 21.43
N ILE A 166 -16.33 -15.04 21.68
CA ILE A 166 -17.45 -14.35 22.33
C ILE A 166 -18.03 -13.27 21.42
N ASP A 167 -19.29 -12.87 21.67
CA ASP A 167 -19.91 -11.77 20.90
C ASP A 167 -19.23 -10.44 21.24
N GLY A 168 -18.47 -9.91 20.27
CA GLY A 168 -17.75 -8.65 20.37
C GLY A 168 -18.66 -7.41 20.39
N HIS A 169 -19.97 -7.56 20.15
CA HIS A 169 -20.96 -6.49 20.32
C HIS A 169 -21.65 -6.51 21.68
N ASN A 170 -21.44 -7.54 22.50
CA ASN A 170 -21.92 -7.59 23.87
C ASN A 170 -20.94 -6.90 24.82
N LEU A 171 -21.05 -5.55 24.94
CA LEU A 171 -20.16 -4.76 25.78
C LEU A 171 -20.11 -5.17 27.25
N PRO A 172 -21.24 -5.49 27.94
CA PRO A 172 -21.19 -6.01 29.31
C PRO A 172 -20.34 -7.26 29.45
N LEU A 173 -20.50 -8.25 28.54
CA LEU A 173 -19.71 -9.48 28.54
C LEU A 173 -18.23 -9.20 28.29
N LEU A 174 -17.90 -8.33 27.34
CA LEU A 174 -16.52 -7.92 27.07
C LEU A 174 -15.86 -7.29 28.29
N VAL A 175 -16.54 -6.37 28.96
CA VAL A 175 -16.01 -5.69 30.16
C VAL A 175 -15.70 -6.71 31.27
N GLU A 176 -16.61 -7.65 31.54
CA GLU A 176 -16.38 -8.69 32.55
C GLU A 176 -15.25 -9.65 32.14
N THR A 177 -15.18 -10.01 30.86
CA THR A 177 -14.09 -10.84 30.33
C THR A 177 -12.73 -10.14 30.50
N PHE A 178 -12.60 -8.87 30.12
CA PHE A 178 -11.35 -8.13 30.32
C PHE A 178 -10.98 -7.96 31.80
N LYS A 179 -11.94 -7.74 32.69
CA LYS A 179 -11.68 -7.71 34.15
C LYS A 179 -11.06 -9.02 34.62
N PHE A 180 -11.54 -10.15 34.11
CA PHE A 180 -10.99 -11.46 34.43
C PHE A 180 -9.60 -11.66 33.80
N LEU A 181 -9.43 -11.43 32.47
CA LEU A 181 -8.16 -11.63 31.78
C LEU A 181 -7.02 -10.80 32.40
N LYS A 182 -7.31 -9.62 32.92
CA LYS A 182 -6.35 -8.79 33.65
C LYS A 182 -5.83 -9.41 34.95
N THR A 183 -6.48 -10.44 35.48
CA THR A 183 -6.01 -11.14 36.69
C THR A 183 -5.04 -12.29 36.39
N LEU A 184 -4.88 -12.63 35.10
CA LEU A 184 -3.98 -13.70 34.67
C LEU A 184 -2.52 -13.19 34.58
N ASP A 185 -1.59 -14.07 34.84
CA ASP A 185 -0.15 -13.80 34.89
C ASP A 185 0.63 -14.42 33.71
N HIS A 186 -0.08 -14.80 32.64
CA HIS A 186 0.46 -15.37 31.41
C HIS A 186 -0.21 -14.76 30.17
N PRO A 187 0.40 -14.94 28.98
CA PRO A 187 -0.18 -14.45 27.74
C PRO A 187 -1.49 -15.17 27.37
N VAL A 188 -2.47 -14.39 26.90
CA VAL A 188 -3.79 -14.91 26.54
C VAL A 188 -4.22 -14.40 25.18
N LEU A 189 -5.02 -15.20 24.46
CA LEU A 189 -5.71 -14.80 23.24
C LEU A 189 -7.23 -14.80 23.48
N LEU A 190 -7.84 -13.63 23.33
CA LEU A 190 -9.27 -13.44 23.33
C LEU A 190 -9.80 -13.38 21.90
N HIS A 191 -10.58 -14.36 21.49
CA HIS A 191 -11.28 -14.36 20.21
C HIS A 191 -12.67 -13.74 20.34
N ILE A 192 -12.91 -12.66 19.61
CA ILE A 192 -14.20 -11.98 19.57
C ILE A 192 -14.78 -12.00 18.16
N LEU A 193 -16.10 -12.19 18.06
CA LEU A 193 -16.83 -12.16 16.81
C LEU A 193 -17.51 -10.81 16.63
N THR A 194 -17.25 -10.16 15.52
CA THR A 194 -17.90 -8.89 15.17
C THR A 194 -18.50 -8.94 13.78
N GLN A 195 -19.37 -8.01 13.48
CA GLN A 195 -19.99 -7.87 12.16
C GLN A 195 -19.61 -6.52 11.57
N LYS A 196 -18.83 -6.54 10.46
CA LYS A 196 -18.45 -5.35 9.72
C LYS A 196 -19.70 -4.64 9.19
N GLY A 197 -19.84 -3.33 9.51
CA GLY A 197 -21.00 -2.53 9.09
C GLY A 197 -22.22 -2.62 10.00
N ARG A 198 -22.14 -3.30 11.17
CA ARG A 198 -23.24 -3.42 12.10
C ARG A 198 -23.81 -2.05 12.50
N GLY A 199 -25.13 -1.93 12.42
CA GLY A 199 -25.85 -0.68 12.71
C GLY A 199 -26.10 0.21 11.48
N PHE A 200 -25.57 -0.17 10.31
CA PHE A 200 -25.79 0.56 9.05
C PHE A 200 -26.11 -0.42 7.93
N GLN A 201 -27.38 -0.53 7.56
CA GLN A 201 -27.87 -1.54 6.61
C GLN A 201 -27.16 -1.50 5.24
N PRO A 202 -26.90 -0.32 4.61
CA PRO A 202 -26.17 -0.29 3.35
C PRO A 202 -24.76 -0.89 3.43
N ALA A 203 -24.10 -0.80 4.59
CA ALA A 203 -22.79 -1.42 4.79
C ALA A 203 -22.89 -2.94 5.01
N LEU A 204 -23.96 -3.43 5.61
CA LEU A 204 -24.22 -4.87 5.74
C LEU A 204 -24.48 -5.53 4.39
N ASP A 205 -25.21 -4.85 3.51
CA ASP A 205 -25.55 -5.34 2.17
C ASP A 205 -24.39 -5.22 1.18
N GLY A 206 -23.47 -4.29 1.42
CA GLY A 206 -22.32 -3.99 0.56
C GLY A 206 -21.00 -3.87 1.31
N GLN A 207 -20.64 -4.81 2.17
CA GLN A 207 -19.49 -4.76 3.08
C GLN A 207 -18.16 -4.45 2.37
N LYS A 208 -17.95 -5.01 1.17
CA LYS A 208 -16.79 -4.73 0.33
C LYS A 208 -16.73 -3.25 -0.07
N LYS A 209 -17.86 -2.70 -0.52
CA LYS A 209 -17.98 -1.30 -0.96
C LYS A 209 -17.64 -0.32 0.17
N PHE A 210 -18.04 -0.64 1.42
CA PHE A 210 -17.86 0.26 2.58
C PHE A 210 -16.50 0.13 3.28
N HIS A 211 -15.50 -0.45 2.63
CA HIS A 211 -14.12 -0.40 3.10
C HIS A 211 -13.39 0.79 2.46
N GLY A 212 -13.26 1.90 3.18
CA GLY A 212 -12.48 3.07 2.72
C GLY A 212 -13.14 3.88 1.60
N LEU A 213 -14.47 4.06 1.67
CA LEU A 213 -15.20 4.92 0.73
C LEU A 213 -14.82 6.39 0.84
N GLY A 214 -14.89 7.09 -0.30
CA GLY A 214 -15.05 8.54 -0.36
C GLY A 214 -16.44 9.00 0.11
N PRO A 215 -16.80 10.26 -0.09
CA PRO A 215 -18.13 10.78 0.25
C PRO A 215 -19.25 9.97 -0.40
N TYR A 216 -20.28 9.66 0.36
CA TYR A 216 -21.45 8.92 -0.09
C TYR A 216 -22.71 9.49 0.57
N ASP A 217 -23.86 9.21 0.01
CA ASP A 217 -25.15 9.56 0.59
C ASP A 217 -25.42 8.66 1.83
N PRO A 218 -25.54 9.22 3.04
CA PRO A 218 -25.72 8.45 4.26
C PRO A 218 -27.02 7.65 4.33
N GLU A 219 -28.08 8.06 3.60
CA GLU A 219 -29.38 7.38 3.62
C GLU A 219 -29.40 6.18 2.67
N THR A 220 -28.83 6.34 1.48
CA THR A 220 -28.86 5.33 0.41
C THR A 220 -27.57 4.53 0.27
N GLY A 221 -26.47 4.98 0.85
CA GLY A 221 -25.14 4.41 0.67
C GLY A 221 -24.58 4.58 -0.75
N LYS A 222 -25.19 5.43 -1.61
CA LYS A 222 -24.74 5.65 -2.98
C LYS A 222 -23.52 6.56 -3.02
N THR A 223 -22.55 6.17 -3.84
CA THR A 223 -21.39 7.00 -4.21
C THR A 223 -21.68 7.67 -5.55
N PRO A 224 -21.15 8.87 -5.80
CA PRO A 224 -21.18 9.48 -7.15
C PRO A 224 -20.54 8.55 -8.18
N ASP A 225 -21.09 8.55 -9.39
CA ASP A 225 -20.46 7.89 -10.53
C ASP A 225 -19.15 8.60 -10.86
N GLY A 226 -18.08 7.85 -11.13
CA GLY A 226 -16.74 8.35 -11.43
C GLY A 226 -16.27 7.99 -12.84
N SER A 227 -15.26 8.71 -13.34
CA SER A 227 -14.52 8.29 -14.52
C SER A 227 -13.73 7.02 -14.22
N PRO A 228 -13.39 6.20 -15.25
CA PRO A 228 -12.53 5.05 -15.06
C PRO A 228 -11.26 5.36 -14.30
N THR A 229 -10.89 4.50 -13.38
CA THR A 229 -9.69 4.64 -12.56
C THR A 229 -8.48 4.00 -13.24
N TRP A 230 -7.28 4.42 -12.84
CA TRP A 230 -6.03 3.77 -13.26
C TRP A 230 -6.03 2.26 -12.98
N ALA A 231 -6.56 1.85 -11.82
CA ALA A 231 -6.67 0.44 -11.44
C ALA A 231 -7.59 -0.36 -12.37
N GLU A 232 -8.75 0.19 -12.74
CA GLU A 232 -9.68 -0.46 -13.67
C GLU A 232 -9.08 -0.61 -15.07
N LEU A 233 -8.41 0.46 -15.55
CA LEU A 233 -7.77 0.44 -16.88
C LEU A 233 -6.56 -0.49 -16.91
N PHE A 234 -5.77 -0.52 -15.84
CA PHE A 234 -4.71 -1.52 -15.66
C PHE A 234 -5.24 -2.95 -15.76
N ALA A 235 -6.27 -3.27 -14.96
CA ALA A 235 -6.78 -4.63 -14.90
C ALA A 235 -7.47 -5.06 -16.20
N THR A 236 -8.18 -4.15 -16.87
CA THR A 236 -8.80 -4.39 -18.18
C THR A 236 -7.74 -4.64 -19.25
N SER A 237 -6.72 -3.77 -19.34
CA SER A 237 -5.61 -3.93 -20.29
C SER A 237 -4.82 -5.23 -20.04
N LEU A 238 -4.59 -5.58 -18.76
CA LEU A 238 -3.94 -6.84 -18.39
C LEU A 238 -4.78 -8.06 -18.82
N ALA A 239 -6.10 -7.99 -18.64
CA ALA A 239 -7.00 -9.07 -19.05
C ALA A 239 -7.02 -9.25 -20.58
N ASP A 240 -7.00 -8.14 -21.35
CA ASP A 240 -6.92 -8.18 -22.82
C ASP A 240 -5.59 -8.80 -23.32
N LEU A 241 -4.50 -8.53 -22.63
CA LEU A 241 -3.21 -9.18 -22.91
C LEU A 241 -3.21 -10.66 -22.52
N ALA A 242 -3.87 -11.01 -21.39
CA ALA A 242 -3.99 -12.37 -20.92
C ALA A 242 -4.90 -13.25 -21.78
N ASP A 243 -5.85 -12.68 -22.54
CA ASP A 243 -6.61 -13.41 -23.56
C ASP A 243 -5.69 -13.95 -24.66
N LYS A 244 -4.60 -13.24 -24.96
CA LYS A 244 -3.64 -13.57 -26.03
C LYS A 244 -2.46 -14.41 -25.55
N ASP A 245 -2.09 -14.29 -24.25
CA ASP A 245 -0.98 -15.03 -23.66
C ASP A 245 -1.41 -15.81 -22.40
N PRO A 246 -1.54 -17.15 -22.48
CA PRO A 246 -1.96 -17.97 -21.35
C PRO A 246 -0.95 -18.02 -20.20
N ARG A 247 0.27 -17.52 -20.39
CA ARG A 247 1.32 -17.49 -19.36
C ARG A 247 1.09 -16.38 -18.35
N ILE A 248 0.30 -15.35 -18.67
CA ILE A 248 0.03 -14.20 -17.82
C ILE A 248 -0.84 -14.63 -16.63
N VAL A 249 -0.37 -14.33 -15.43
CA VAL A 249 -1.01 -14.65 -14.15
C VAL A 249 -1.03 -13.39 -13.30
N ALA A 250 -2.17 -13.08 -12.69
CA ALA A 250 -2.33 -11.93 -11.82
C ALA A 250 -2.36 -12.34 -10.34
N ILE A 251 -1.56 -11.65 -9.52
CA ILE A 251 -1.40 -11.92 -8.08
C ILE A 251 -1.63 -10.61 -7.33
N THR A 252 -2.40 -10.67 -6.24
CA THR A 252 -2.58 -9.54 -5.32
C THR A 252 -2.50 -10.03 -3.87
N ALA A 253 -2.29 -9.09 -2.93
CA ALA A 253 -2.21 -9.36 -1.49
C ALA A 253 -3.38 -8.68 -0.76
N ALA A 254 -4.55 -9.32 -0.76
CA ALA A 254 -5.81 -8.87 -0.16
C ALA A 254 -6.38 -7.55 -0.73
N MET A 255 -5.96 -7.15 -1.94
CA MET A 255 -6.33 -5.88 -2.56
C MET A 255 -7.02 -6.03 -3.93
N PRO A 256 -7.91 -7.01 -4.18
CA PRO A 256 -8.44 -7.24 -5.52
C PRO A 256 -9.17 -6.02 -6.10
N ASN A 257 -10.01 -5.37 -5.30
CA ASN A 257 -10.75 -4.19 -5.72
C ASN A 257 -9.83 -2.97 -5.89
N GLY A 258 -8.95 -2.74 -4.91
CA GLY A 258 -8.08 -1.59 -4.92
C GLY A 258 -7.07 -1.58 -6.06
N THR A 259 -6.67 -2.75 -6.55
CA THR A 259 -5.80 -2.92 -7.72
C THR A 259 -6.58 -3.15 -9.02
N GLY A 260 -7.93 -3.16 -8.97
CA GLY A 260 -8.79 -3.42 -10.12
C GLY A 260 -8.84 -4.88 -10.58
N LEU A 261 -8.12 -5.80 -9.93
CA LEU A 261 -8.05 -7.20 -10.37
C LEU A 261 -9.38 -7.96 -10.25
N ASP A 262 -10.40 -7.39 -9.63
CA ASP A 262 -11.78 -7.87 -9.71
C ASP A 262 -12.38 -7.75 -11.12
N HIS A 263 -11.80 -6.94 -12.01
CA HIS A 263 -12.10 -6.95 -13.46
C HIS A 263 -11.34 -8.05 -14.23
N PHE A 264 -10.15 -8.45 -13.77
CA PHE A 264 -9.38 -9.55 -14.34
C PHE A 264 -9.96 -10.94 -13.97
N ARG A 265 -10.29 -11.11 -12.69
CA ARG A 265 -10.74 -12.38 -12.11
C ARG A 265 -11.92 -13.07 -12.84
N PRO A 266 -13.00 -12.39 -13.28
CA PRO A 266 -14.10 -13.05 -13.98
C PRO A 266 -13.70 -13.64 -15.33
N ARG A 267 -12.72 -13.02 -16.02
CA ARG A 267 -12.22 -13.50 -17.33
C ARG A 267 -11.21 -14.64 -17.17
N HIS A 268 -10.40 -14.60 -16.13
CA HIS A 268 -9.28 -15.53 -15.92
C HIS A 268 -9.25 -16.11 -14.49
N PRO A 269 -10.30 -16.79 -14.01
CA PRO A 269 -10.42 -17.22 -12.61
C PRO A 269 -9.33 -18.18 -12.17
N ASN A 270 -8.78 -19.00 -13.08
CA ASN A 270 -7.71 -19.97 -12.81
C ASN A 270 -6.30 -19.36 -12.90
N ARG A 271 -6.20 -18.08 -13.28
CA ARG A 271 -4.94 -17.35 -13.41
C ARG A 271 -4.91 -16.09 -12.51
N TYR A 272 -5.81 -16.04 -11.56
CA TYR A 272 -5.93 -15.01 -10.54
C TYR A 272 -5.66 -15.62 -9.16
N PHE A 273 -4.79 -14.99 -8.40
CA PHE A 273 -4.43 -15.42 -7.05
C PHE A 273 -4.48 -14.23 -6.08
N ASP A 274 -5.29 -14.36 -5.04
CA ASP A 274 -5.23 -13.51 -3.87
C ASP A 274 -4.58 -14.31 -2.74
N VAL A 275 -3.45 -13.83 -2.26
CA VAL A 275 -2.66 -14.54 -1.24
C VAL A 275 -2.96 -14.08 0.20
N GLY A 276 -3.94 -13.19 0.39
CA GLY A 276 -4.18 -12.54 1.67
C GLY A 276 -3.17 -11.42 1.93
N ILE A 277 -3.09 -10.93 3.17
CA ILE A 277 -2.12 -9.87 3.53
C ILE A 277 -0.73 -10.52 3.69
N ALA A 278 -0.09 -10.79 2.56
CA ALA A 278 1.17 -11.54 2.49
C ALA A 278 1.99 -11.12 1.26
N GLU A 279 2.47 -9.89 1.26
CA GLU A 279 3.16 -9.29 0.12
C GLU A 279 4.48 -10.00 -0.18
N GLU A 280 5.22 -10.43 0.84
CA GLU A 280 6.46 -11.20 0.70
C GLU A 280 6.18 -12.53 0.00
N HIS A 281 5.12 -13.24 0.44
CA HIS A 281 4.69 -14.49 -0.19
C HIS A 281 4.26 -14.26 -1.64
N ALA A 282 3.53 -13.16 -1.94
CA ALA A 282 3.13 -12.82 -3.30
C ALA A 282 4.34 -12.76 -4.26
N VAL A 283 5.42 -12.11 -3.83
CA VAL A 283 6.63 -11.93 -4.62
C VAL A 283 7.38 -13.26 -4.81
N VAL A 284 7.60 -14.03 -3.73
CA VAL A 284 8.28 -15.33 -3.83
C VAL A 284 7.45 -16.34 -4.64
N PHE A 285 6.12 -16.33 -4.48
CA PHE A 285 5.20 -17.16 -5.27
C PHE A 285 5.27 -16.82 -6.76
N ALA A 286 5.29 -15.51 -7.10
CA ALA A 286 5.50 -15.04 -8.47
C ALA A 286 6.85 -15.50 -9.01
N ALA A 287 7.94 -15.38 -8.24
CA ALA A 287 9.26 -15.85 -8.61
C ALA A 287 9.24 -17.36 -8.98
N GLY A 288 8.61 -18.18 -8.12
CA GLY A 288 8.43 -19.61 -8.37
C GLY A 288 7.68 -19.90 -9.67
N MET A 289 6.59 -19.15 -9.98
CA MET A 289 5.87 -19.29 -11.25
C MET A 289 6.72 -18.88 -12.46
N ALA A 290 7.50 -17.81 -12.33
CA ALA A 290 8.37 -17.33 -13.40
C ALA A 290 9.44 -18.36 -13.79
N THR A 291 9.98 -19.16 -12.85
CA THR A 291 10.92 -20.26 -13.13
C THR A 291 10.29 -21.37 -14.01
N ARG A 292 8.97 -21.44 -14.06
CA ARG A 292 8.21 -22.41 -14.87
C ARG A 292 7.68 -21.81 -16.16
N GLY A 293 8.16 -20.62 -16.57
CA GLY A 293 7.82 -19.98 -17.83
C GLY A 293 6.55 -19.14 -17.84
N PHE A 294 5.90 -18.94 -16.68
CA PHE A 294 4.80 -18.02 -16.55
C PHE A 294 5.27 -16.55 -16.55
N ARG A 295 4.34 -15.64 -16.75
CA ARG A 295 4.52 -14.19 -16.71
C ARG A 295 3.68 -13.61 -15.57
N PRO A 296 4.13 -13.74 -14.31
CA PRO A 296 3.36 -13.28 -13.16
C PRO A 296 3.42 -11.76 -13.03
N VAL A 297 2.25 -11.19 -12.72
CA VAL A 297 2.03 -9.76 -12.47
C VAL A 297 1.58 -9.61 -11.03
N CYS A 298 2.43 -9.01 -10.19
CA CYS A 298 2.11 -8.66 -8.81
C CYS A 298 1.51 -7.26 -8.77
N ALA A 299 0.20 -7.17 -8.57
CA ALA A 299 -0.53 -5.91 -8.38
C ALA A 299 -0.65 -5.62 -6.87
N ILE A 300 0.19 -4.71 -6.39
CA ILE A 300 0.33 -4.37 -4.97
C ILE A 300 0.46 -2.84 -4.86
N TYR A 301 -0.12 -2.22 -3.82
CA TYR A 301 0.07 -0.79 -3.61
C TYR A 301 1.54 -0.45 -3.40
N SER A 302 1.99 0.66 -3.94
CA SER A 302 3.39 1.10 -3.86
C SER A 302 3.93 1.07 -2.42
N THR A 303 3.17 1.61 -1.47
CA THR A 303 3.57 1.62 -0.05
C THR A 303 3.65 0.21 0.56
N PHE A 304 2.78 -0.73 0.14
CA PHE A 304 2.77 -2.09 0.69
C PHE A 304 3.84 -2.99 0.08
N LEU A 305 4.30 -2.71 -1.15
CA LEU A 305 5.42 -3.43 -1.75
C LEU A 305 6.73 -3.24 -0.97
N GLN A 306 6.86 -2.18 -0.16
CA GLN A 306 8.01 -2.00 0.76
C GLN A 306 8.23 -3.21 1.66
N ARG A 307 7.16 -3.90 2.08
CA ARG A 307 7.24 -5.12 2.91
C ARG A 307 7.97 -6.26 2.22
N ALA A 308 7.88 -6.33 0.90
CA ALA A 308 8.48 -7.37 0.09
C ALA A 308 9.81 -6.93 -0.58
N PHE A 309 10.48 -5.91 -0.08
CA PHE A 309 11.71 -5.38 -0.68
C PHE A 309 12.80 -6.44 -0.79
N ASP A 310 13.07 -7.20 0.27
CA ASP A 310 14.05 -8.29 0.26
C ASP A 310 13.73 -9.37 -0.80
N PRO A 311 12.50 -9.94 -0.88
CA PRO A 311 12.12 -10.86 -1.94
C PRO A 311 12.24 -10.28 -3.36
N VAL A 312 11.98 -8.98 -3.56
CA VAL A 312 12.21 -8.33 -4.87
C VAL A 312 13.70 -8.38 -5.24
N VAL A 313 14.58 -8.09 -4.30
CA VAL A 313 16.04 -8.13 -4.53
C VAL A 313 16.53 -9.56 -4.72
N HIS A 314 16.28 -10.43 -3.74
CA HIS A 314 16.89 -11.76 -3.65
C HIS A 314 16.21 -12.79 -4.57
N ASP A 315 14.87 -12.88 -4.50
CA ASP A 315 14.15 -13.97 -5.17
C ASP A 315 13.81 -13.65 -6.64
N VAL A 316 13.72 -12.37 -6.99
CA VAL A 316 13.36 -11.94 -8.34
C VAL A 316 14.53 -11.34 -9.10
N CYS A 317 15.11 -10.23 -8.63
CA CYS A 317 16.09 -9.47 -9.41
C CYS A 317 17.44 -10.18 -9.52
N LEU A 318 17.95 -10.73 -8.42
CA LEU A 318 19.20 -11.50 -8.42
C LEU A 318 19.13 -12.70 -9.38
N GLN A 319 17.96 -13.34 -9.47
CA GLN A 319 17.71 -14.48 -10.36
C GLN A 319 17.24 -14.06 -11.76
N LYS A 320 17.09 -12.76 -12.03
CA LYS A 320 16.65 -12.18 -13.31
C LYS A 320 15.32 -12.74 -13.81
N LEU A 321 14.40 -13.02 -12.90
CA LEU A 321 13.11 -13.62 -13.23
C LEU A 321 12.12 -12.58 -13.80
N PRO A 322 11.35 -12.95 -14.85
CA PRO A 322 10.41 -12.04 -15.50
C PRO A 322 9.12 -11.84 -14.69
N VAL A 323 9.23 -11.24 -13.52
CA VAL A 323 8.10 -10.81 -12.69
C VAL A 323 7.84 -9.33 -12.95
N LEU A 324 6.57 -8.99 -13.19
CA LEU A 324 6.10 -7.61 -13.32
C LEU A 324 5.46 -7.14 -12.02
N PHE A 325 5.96 -6.05 -11.46
CA PHE A 325 5.36 -5.36 -10.32
C PHE A 325 4.51 -4.17 -10.82
N CYS A 326 3.20 -4.23 -10.64
CA CYS A 326 2.28 -3.13 -10.94
C CYS A 326 1.91 -2.43 -9.63
N MET A 327 2.51 -1.25 -9.43
CA MET A 327 2.41 -0.49 -8.19
C MET A 327 1.32 0.57 -8.32
N ASP A 328 0.13 0.24 -7.82
CA ASP A 328 -0.96 1.20 -7.67
C ASP A 328 -0.66 2.18 -6.52
N ARG A 329 -1.25 3.35 -6.54
CA ARG A 329 -1.06 4.42 -5.54
C ARG A 329 0.39 4.87 -5.41
N ALA A 330 1.16 4.81 -6.50
CA ALA A 330 2.47 5.44 -6.55
C ALA A 330 2.33 6.97 -6.56
N GLY A 331 3.14 7.64 -5.76
CA GLY A 331 2.96 9.07 -5.49
C GLY A 331 2.05 9.33 -4.30
N LEU A 332 1.46 10.50 -4.25
CA LEU A 332 0.61 10.94 -3.14
C LEU A 332 -0.77 10.28 -3.20
N SER A 333 -1.13 9.53 -2.16
CA SER A 333 -2.45 8.89 -2.03
C SER A 333 -3.55 9.83 -1.50
N GLY A 334 -3.19 11.05 -1.10
CA GLY A 334 -4.12 12.08 -0.63
C GLY A 334 -4.72 11.77 0.76
N ASP A 335 -6.02 11.51 0.81
CA ASP A 335 -6.79 11.40 2.05
C ASP A 335 -6.37 10.22 2.95
N ASP A 336 -5.68 9.20 2.41
CA ASP A 336 -5.21 8.05 3.18
C ASP A 336 -3.97 8.38 4.03
N GLY A 337 -3.25 9.45 3.71
CA GLY A 337 -2.18 9.99 4.52
C GLY A 337 -0.84 9.24 4.47
N PRO A 338 0.06 9.55 5.42
CA PRO A 338 1.48 9.15 5.38
C PRO A 338 1.70 7.64 5.33
N THR A 339 0.78 6.84 5.82
CA THR A 339 0.89 5.37 5.81
C THR A 339 0.60 4.77 4.43
N HIS A 340 -0.01 5.54 3.51
CA HIS A 340 -0.45 5.05 2.22
C HIS A 340 0.18 5.77 1.02
N HIS A 341 0.94 6.84 1.25
CA HIS A 341 1.66 7.53 0.18
C HIS A 341 2.76 6.64 -0.41
N GLY A 342 2.75 6.45 -1.73
CA GLY A 342 3.76 5.72 -2.49
C GLY A 342 4.92 6.62 -2.90
N LEU A 343 5.57 7.26 -1.93
CA LEU A 343 6.59 8.28 -2.19
C LEU A 343 8.02 7.78 -2.17
N PHE A 344 8.25 6.46 -1.99
CA PHE A 344 9.58 5.90 -1.80
C PHE A 344 9.95 4.80 -2.81
N ASP A 345 9.02 4.37 -3.66
CA ASP A 345 9.18 3.23 -4.58
C ASP A 345 10.33 3.42 -5.58
N ILE A 346 10.51 4.60 -6.15
CA ILE A 346 11.64 4.88 -7.05
C ILE A 346 12.96 4.72 -6.29
N ALA A 347 13.06 5.31 -5.11
CA ALA A 347 14.30 5.34 -4.34
C ALA A 347 14.81 3.93 -3.98
N TYR A 348 13.91 3.03 -3.55
CA TYR A 348 14.34 1.68 -3.16
C TYR A 348 14.46 0.71 -4.34
N LEU A 349 13.71 0.91 -5.45
CA LEU A 349 13.76 0.00 -6.60
C LEU A 349 14.88 0.37 -7.59
N ARG A 350 15.14 1.66 -7.86
CA ARG A 350 16.10 2.04 -8.89
C ARG A 350 17.54 1.62 -8.57
N GLY A 351 17.87 1.41 -7.30
CA GLY A 351 19.18 0.89 -6.88
C GLY A 351 19.38 -0.60 -7.17
N ILE A 352 18.33 -1.38 -7.44
CA ILE A 352 18.43 -2.82 -7.64
C ILE A 352 18.94 -3.11 -9.06
N PRO A 353 20.02 -3.92 -9.24
CA PRO A 353 20.51 -4.27 -10.57
C PRO A 353 19.48 -5.04 -11.42
N GLY A 354 19.40 -4.73 -12.70
CA GLY A 354 18.64 -5.50 -13.69
C GLY A 354 17.14 -5.25 -13.75
N ILE A 355 16.53 -4.51 -12.82
CA ILE A 355 15.12 -4.15 -12.89
C ILE A 355 14.88 -3.01 -13.89
N THR A 356 13.82 -3.13 -14.70
CA THR A 356 13.30 -2.04 -15.53
C THR A 356 12.16 -1.33 -14.78
N LEU A 357 12.25 -0.01 -14.59
CA LEU A 357 11.29 0.78 -13.83
C LEU A 357 10.65 1.87 -14.71
N MET A 358 9.33 1.87 -14.81
CA MET A 358 8.53 2.70 -15.73
C MET A 358 7.44 3.49 -14.99
N ALA A 359 7.05 4.63 -15.58
CA ALA A 359 5.92 5.44 -15.11
C ALA A 359 5.16 6.02 -16.31
N PRO A 360 3.93 5.56 -16.59
CA PRO A 360 3.13 6.02 -17.73
C PRO A 360 2.59 7.43 -17.48
N LYS A 361 2.59 8.25 -18.55
CA LYS A 361 2.00 9.61 -18.51
C LYS A 361 0.49 9.59 -18.51
N ASP A 362 -0.10 8.58 -19.13
CA ASP A 362 -1.54 8.38 -19.30
C ASP A 362 -1.88 6.87 -19.42
N GLU A 363 -3.16 6.55 -19.53
CA GLU A 363 -3.68 5.19 -19.62
C GLU A 363 -3.31 4.45 -20.91
N ASP A 364 -3.15 5.17 -22.02
CA ASP A 364 -2.73 4.60 -23.29
C ASP A 364 -1.28 4.11 -23.19
N GLU A 365 -0.41 4.92 -22.58
CA GLU A 365 0.97 4.53 -22.32
C GLU A 365 1.10 3.43 -21.25
N LEU A 366 0.15 3.36 -20.27
CA LEU A 366 0.09 2.25 -19.32
C LEU A 366 -0.09 0.91 -20.05
N ALA A 367 -1.00 0.85 -21.03
CA ALA A 367 -1.21 -0.36 -21.82
C ALA A 367 0.05 -0.75 -22.62
N ASP A 368 0.75 0.24 -23.21
CA ASP A 368 2.02 0.02 -23.89
C ASP A 368 3.12 -0.50 -22.95
N MET A 369 3.20 0.07 -21.73
CA MET A 369 4.17 -0.38 -20.71
C MET A 369 3.86 -1.78 -20.20
N LEU A 370 2.59 -2.16 -20.06
CA LEU A 370 2.21 -3.54 -19.73
C LEU A 370 2.69 -4.52 -20.81
N LYS A 371 2.43 -4.20 -22.09
CA LYS A 371 2.92 -5.00 -23.21
C LYS A 371 4.45 -5.09 -23.20
N THR A 372 5.12 -3.95 -23.02
CA THR A 372 6.58 -3.87 -22.93
C THR A 372 7.14 -4.76 -21.82
N ALA A 373 6.60 -4.62 -20.60
CA ALA A 373 7.06 -5.36 -19.43
C ALA A 373 6.85 -6.88 -19.56
N LEU A 374 5.73 -7.30 -20.14
CA LEU A 374 5.43 -8.72 -20.36
C LEU A 374 6.31 -9.37 -21.43
N ASP A 375 6.89 -8.58 -22.35
CA ASP A 375 7.84 -9.06 -23.34
C ASP A 375 9.28 -9.13 -22.81
N LEU A 376 9.59 -8.44 -21.70
CA LEU A 376 10.93 -8.44 -21.12
C LEU A 376 11.33 -9.81 -20.57
N PRO A 377 12.61 -10.21 -20.73
CA PRO A 377 13.13 -11.46 -20.18
C PRO A 377 13.46 -11.37 -18.67
N GLY A 378 13.44 -10.19 -18.09
CA GLY A 378 13.83 -9.91 -16.69
C GLY A 378 12.78 -9.14 -15.92
N PRO A 379 13.08 -8.78 -14.65
CA PRO A 379 12.16 -8.11 -13.75
C PRO A 379 11.83 -6.68 -14.22
N SER A 380 10.59 -6.29 -13.98
CA SER A 380 10.11 -4.95 -14.34
C SER A 380 9.08 -4.43 -13.34
N ALA A 381 8.96 -3.11 -13.26
CA ALA A 381 7.96 -2.45 -12.43
C ALA A 381 7.33 -1.27 -13.18
N ILE A 382 6.03 -1.11 -13.03
CA ILE A 382 5.24 0.03 -13.52
C ILE A 382 4.58 0.69 -12.31
N ARG A 383 4.77 1.99 -12.17
CA ARG A 383 4.16 2.79 -11.12
C ARG A 383 3.11 3.75 -11.68
N TYR A 384 1.92 3.78 -11.12
CA TYR A 384 0.83 4.66 -11.52
C TYR A 384 0.03 5.16 -10.32
N PRO A 385 -0.63 6.35 -10.41
CA PRO A 385 -1.28 6.97 -9.26
C PRO A 385 -2.63 6.36 -8.93
N ARG A 386 -3.16 6.73 -7.76
CA ARG A 386 -4.55 6.52 -7.36
C ARG A 386 -5.49 7.45 -8.12
N GLY A 387 -6.73 7.03 -8.32
CA GLY A 387 -7.83 7.88 -8.78
C GLY A 387 -8.14 7.74 -10.25
N SER A 388 -8.86 8.74 -10.78
CA SER A 388 -9.31 8.75 -12.16
C SER A 388 -8.14 8.91 -13.12
N ALA A 389 -8.24 8.24 -14.26
CA ALA A 389 -7.31 8.39 -15.36
C ALA A 389 -7.55 9.73 -16.11
N ALA A 390 -6.64 10.07 -17.01
CA ALA A 390 -6.69 11.34 -17.75
C ALA A 390 -7.83 11.40 -18.78
N GLY A 391 -8.41 10.24 -19.15
CA GLY A 391 -9.50 10.16 -20.13
C GLY A 391 -9.04 10.24 -21.59
N VAL A 392 -7.81 9.82 -21.86
CA VAL A 392 -7.31 9.79 -23.23
C VAL A 392 -7.89 8.59 -24.01
N VAL A 393 -8.00 8.73 -25.33
CA VAL A 393 -8.44 7.63 -26.20
C VAL A 393 -7.29 6.63 -26.36
N CYS A 394 -7.46 5.45 -25.79
CA CYS A 394 -6.46 4.39 -25.90
C CYS A 394 -6.45 3.75 -27.31
N LYS A 395 -5.26 3.37 -27.75
CA LYS A 395 -5.06 2.59 -28.98
C LYS A 395 -5.76 1.23 -28.90
N PRO A 396 -6.30 0.70 -30.01
CA PRO A 396 -6.91 -0.63 -30.02
C PRO A 396 -5.97 -1.77 -29.64
N GLN A 397 -4.68 -1.58 -29.85
CA GLN A 397 -3.63 -2.55 -29.52
C GLN A 397 -2.42 -1.86 -28.91
N PRO A 398 -2.00 -2.28 -27.70
CA PRO A 398 -0.78 -1.79 -27.08
C PRO A 398 0.46 -2.14 -27.91
N GLN A 399 1.42 -1.23 -27.92
CA GLN A 399 2.69 -1.39 -28.61
C GLN A 399 3.85 -1.43 -27.61
N ALA A 400 4.81 -2.34 -27.82
CA ALA A 400 5.99 -2.36 -26.99
C ALA A 400 6.83 -1.09 -27.21
N LEU A 401 7.24 -0.47 -26.12
CA LEU A 401 8.07 0.73 -26.14
C LEU A 401 9.56 0.35 -26.23
N PRO A 402 10.38 1.12 -26.96
CA PRO A 402 11.83 0.96 -26.92
C PRO A 402 12.36 1.20 -25.51
N ILE A 403 13.06 0.20 -24.95
CA ILE A 403 13.54 0.24 -23.56
C ILE A 403 14.52 1.40 -23.35
N GLY A 404 14.29 2.19 -22.29
CA GLY A 404 15.14 3.32 -21.93
C GLY A 404 15.08 4.49 -22.91
N LYS A 405 14.00 4.61 -23.69
CA LYS A 405 13.80 5.73 -24.61
C LYS A 405 12.67 6.65 -24.14
N ALA A 406 13.01 7.91 -23.98
CA ALA A 406 12.08 8.98 -23.69
C ALA A 406 11.26 9.38 -24.93
N GLU A 407 10.19 10.12 -24.71
CA GLU A 407 9.38 10.75 -25.76
C GLU A 407 9.53 12.26 -25.67
N VAL A 408 10.05 12.88 -26.72
CA VAL A 408 10.09 14.34 -26.83
C VAL A 408 8.73 14.82 -27.33
N LEU A 409 7.99 15.53 -26.49
CA LEU A 409 6.66 16.08 -26.80
C LEU A 409 6.74 17.42 -27.51
N SER A 410 7.71 18.27 -27.14
CA SER A 410 8.09 19.49 -27.84
C SER A 410 9.58 19.70 -27.72
N ASP A 411 10.21 20.25 -28.78
CA ASP A 411 11.63 20.60 -28.78
C ASP A 411 11.83 22.04 -28.22
N GLY A 412 13.02 22.32 -27.71
CA GLY A 412 13.40 23.60 -27.16
C GLY A 412 14.90 23.72 -26.89
N SER A 413 15.38 24.97 -26.71
CA SER A 413 16.83 25.23 -26.62
C SER A 413 17.28 25.97 -25.34
N ASP A 414 16.37 26.49 -24.52
CA ASP A 414 16.76 27.20 -23.30
C ASP A 414 16.68 26.32 -22.05
N VAL A 415 15.68 25.45 -21.97
CA VAL A 415 15.44 24.55 -20.84
C VAL A 415 14.83 23.24 -21.31
N ALA A 416 15.20 22.11 -20.67
CA ALA A 416 14.58 20.81 -20.88
C ALA A 416 13.77 20.42 -19.62
N ILE A 417 12.47 20.20 -19.79
CA ILE A 417 11.54 19.92 -18.70
C ILE A 417 11.09 18.46 -18.82
N LEU A 418 11.42 17.65 -17.81
CA LEU A 418 11.09 16.23 -17.75
C LEU A 418 9.94 16.04 -16.75
N GLY A 419 8.78 15.57 -17.22
CA GLY A 419 7.63 15.25 -16.38
C GLY A 419 7.45 13.73 -16.27
N LEU A 420 7.72 13.16 -15.08
CA LEU A 420 7.60 11.71 -14.87
C LEU A 420 6.15 11.31 -14.63
N GLY A 421 5.65 10.40 -15.45
CA GLY A 421 4.27 9.94 -15.36
C GLY A 421 3.26 11.09 -15.50
N PRO A 422 2.16 11.13 -14.74
CA PRO A 422 1.16 12.19 -14.82
C PRO A 422 1.68 13.61 -14.50
N MET A 423 2.89 13.72 -13.92
CA MET A 423 3.55 15.02 -13.70
C MET A 423 3.95 15.72 -15.01
N ILE A 424 3.79 15.06 -16.14
CA ILE A 424 3.97 15.65 -17.47
C ILE A 424 3.01 16.86 -17.71
N SER A 425 1.88 16.90 -17.02
CA SER A 425 0.97 18.05 -17.08
C SER A 425 1.64 19.33 -16.57
N LEU A 426 2.29 19.26 -15.39
CA LEU A 426 3.02 20.41 -14.84
C LEU A 426 4.22 20.81 -15.71
N ALA A 427 4.86 19.84 -16.37
CA ALA A 427 5.94 20.13 -17.32
C ALA A 427 5.44 20.91 -18.53
N LYS A 428 4.28 20.55 -19.09
CA LYS A 428 3.62 21.30 -20.18
C LYS A 428 3.20 22.71 -19.75
N ASP A 429 2.63 22.85 -18.55
CA ASP A 429 2.18 24.14 -18.03
C ASP A 429 3.37 25.09 -17.76
N LEU A 430 4.50 24.55 -17.26
CA LEU A 430 5.73 25.33 -17.09
C LEU A 430 6.29 25.76 -18.44
N ALA A 431 6.33 24.87 -19.44
CA ALA A 431 6.79 25.20 -20.79
C ALA A 431 5.94 26.32 -21.39
N ALA A 432 4.62 26.21 -21.35
CA ALA A 432 3.70 27.25 -21.85
C ALA A 432 3.87 28.60 -21.13
N THR A 433 4.25 28.57 -19.84
CA THR A 433 4.53 29.79 -19.07
C THR A 433 5.85 30.42 -19.52
N LEU A 434 6.91 29.63 -19.69
CA LEU A 434 8.22 30.10 -20.15
C LEU A 434 8.18 30.61 -21.60
N GLU A 435 7.40 29.97 -22.48
CA GLU A 435 7.22 30.41 -23.86
C GLU A 435 6.56 31.81 -23.95
N ARG A 436 5.61 32.11 -23.07
CA ARG A 436 5.03 33.49 -22.97
C ARG A 436 6.07 34.52 -22.56
N ASP A 437 7.08 34.11 -21.80
CA ASP A 437 8.19 34.98 -21.39
C ASP A 437 9.36 34.95 -22.41
N GLY A 438 9.18 34.31 -23.57
CA GLY A 438 10.13 34.32 -24.69
C GLY A 438 11.24 33.27 -24.59
N TYR A 439 11.11 32.26 -23.72
CA TYR A 439 12.05 31.12 -23.61
C TYR A 439 11.57 29.91 -24.41
N SER A 440 12.50 29.20 -25.02
CA SER A 440 12.24 27.97 -25.77
C SER A 440 12.42 26.73 -24.87
N ALA A 441 11.30 26.07 -24.53
CA ALA A 441 11.28 24.96 -23.60
C ALA A 441 11.03 23.61 -24.29
N ALA A 442 11.92 22.65 -24.09
CA ALA A 442 11.65 21.26 -24.46
C ALA A 442 10.82 20.57 -23.38
N VAL A 443 9.80 19.79 -23.78
CA VAL A 443 8.99 18.96 -22.88
C VAL A 443 9.23 17.50 -23.21
N ILE A 444 9.67 16.74 -22.21
CA ILE A 444 10.12 15.35 -22.36
C ILE A 444 9.34 14.47 -21.38
N ASN A 445 8.71 13.42 -21.90
CA ASN A 445 8.20 12.31 -21.12
C ASN A 445 9.29 11.25 -21.00
N PRO A 446 9.91 11.06 -19.83
CA PRO A 446 11.01 10.12 -19.67
C PRO A 446 10.59 8.65 -19.80
N ARG A 447 9.33 8.28 -19.55
CA ARG A 447 8.80 6.91 -19.57
C ARG A 447 9.51 5.97 -18.60
N PHE A 448 10.85 5.88 -18.73
CA PHE A 448 11.72 4.99 -17.95
C PHE A 448 12.50 5.76 -16.89
N ILE A 449 12.38 5.31 -15.67
CA ILE A 449 13.25 5.75 -14.57
C ILE A 449 14.57 4.97 -14.64
N LYS A 450 14.46 3.69 -15.05
CA LYS A 450 15.59 2.78 -15.24
C LYS A 450 15.27 1.78 -16.37
N PRO A 451 16.14 1.65 -17.39
CA PRO A 451 17.29 2.52 -17.65
C PRO A 451 16.87 3.93 -18.07
N ILE A 452 17.65 4.92 -17.66
CA ILE A 452 17.43 6.31 -18.07
C ILE A 452 17.91 6.55 -19.50
N ASP A 453 17.23 7.40 -20.27
CA ASP A 453 17.63 7.76 -21.65
C ASP A 453 18.80 8.74 -21.65
N ARG A 454 20.02 8.18 -21.67
CA ARG A 454 21.26 8.98 -21.66
C ARG A 454 21.45 9.78 -22.95
N GLU A 455 20.99 9.27 -24.10
CA GLU A 455 21.12 9.95 -25.40
C GLU A 455 20.26 11.25 -25.40
N THR A 456 19.04 11.18 -24.92
CA THR A 456 18.17 12.36 -24.77
C THR A 456 18.78 13.37 -23.79
N LEU A 457 19.31 12.93 -22.66
CA LEU A 457 19.97 13.83 -21.70
C LEU A 457 21.21 14.49 -22.32
N GLU A 458 22.06 13.76 -23.01
CA GLU A 458 23.26 14.27 -23.68
C GLU A 458 22.88 15.30 -24.76
N HIS A 459 21.89 14.98 -25.60
CA HIS A 459 21.40 15.87 -26.63
C HIS A 459 20.97 17.24 -26.08
N TYR A 460 20.19 17.24 -25.01
CA TYR A 460 19.72 18.51 -24.43
C TYR A 460 20.79 19.19 -23.56
N ALA A 461 21.68 18.46 -22.91
CA ALA A 461 22.71 19.03 -22.05
C ALA A 461 23.62 20.03 -22.77
N SER A 462 23.88 19.82 -24.07
CA SER A 462 24.66 20.74 -24.89
C SER A 462 23.90 22.01 -25.30
N ARG A 463 22.55 22.02 -25.18
CA ARG A 463 21.68 23.05 -25.75
C ARG A 463 21.03 23.93 -24.68
N VAL A 464 20.73 23.38 -23.50
CA VAL A 464 19.91 24.04 -22.47
C VAL A 464 20.74 24.66 -21.35
N ALA A 465 20.16 25.64 -20.64
CA ALA A 465 20.76 26.22 -19.45
C ALA A 465 20.52 25.39 -18.18
N ALA A 466 19.45 24.62 -18.16
CA ALA A 466 19.07 23.77 -17.03
C ALA A 466 18.12 22.66 -17.47
N PHE A 467 18.10 21.57 -16.69
CA PHE A 467 17.01 20.62 -16.67
C PHE A 467 16.04 20.96 -15.52
N VAL A 468 14.75 20.70 -15.73
CA VAL A 468 13.73 20.73 -14.68
C VAL A 468 13.08 19.34 -14.64
N THR A 469 13.00 18.71 -13.47
CA THR A 469 12.29 17.43 -13.30
C THR A 469 11.08 17.59 -12.40
N PHE A 470 9.95 17.05 -12.83
CA PHE A 470 8.74 16.91 -12.01
C PHE A 470 8.52 15.43 -11.71
N GLU A 471 8.39 15.12 -10.42
CA GLU A 471 8.13 13.75 -9.96
C GLU A 471 7.17 13.73 -8.77
N ASP A 472 6.24 12.77 -8.75
CA ASP A 472 5.41 12.49 -7.58
C ASP A 472 6.10 11.44 -6.70
N HIS A 473 7.22 11.86 -6.10
CA HIS A 473 8.13 11.06 -5.27
C HIS A 473 9.00 12.00 -4.43
N VAL A 474 9.61 11.51 -3.35
CA VAL A 474 10.62 12.29 -2.62
C VAL A 474 11.81 12.61 -3.52
N LYS A 475 12.35 13.83 -3.42
CA LYS A 475 13.50 14.25 -4.24
C LYS A 475 14.74 13.40 -4.00
N MET A 476 14.92 12.94 -2.76
CA MET A 476 16.07 12.11 -2.38
C MET A 476 15.93 10.71 -2.98
N GLY A 477 16.90 10.30 -3.80
CA GLY A 477 16.87 9.02 -4.48
C GLY A 477 15.80 8.88 -5.58
N GLY A 478 15.01 9.91 -5.87
CA GLY A 478 13.97 9.91 -6.88
C GLY A 478 14.48 10.03 -8.33
N PHE A 479 13.56 10.34 -9.25
CA PHE A 479 13.88 10.47 -10.68
C PHE A 479 14.81 11.65 -10.96
N GLY A 480 14.57 12.81 -10.35
CA GLY A 480 15.44 13.96 -10.51
C GLY A 480 16.87 13.71 -10.00
N SER A 481 17.05 12.85 -9.00
CA SER A 481 18.36 12.37 -8.56
C SER A 481 19.01 11.48 -9.65
N ALA A 482 18.24 10.56 -10.26
CA ALA A 482 18.75 9.72 -11.35
C ALA A 482 19.20 10.56 -12.57
N VAL A 483 18.48 11.63 -12.90
CA VAL A 483 18.90 12.57 -13.97
C VAL A 483 20.21 13.25 -13.60
N ALA A 484 20.34 13.77 -12.38
CA ALA A 484 21.57 14.44 -11.93
C ALA A 484 22.77 13.47 -11.92
N GLU A 485 22.62 12.27 -11.40
CA GLU A 485 23.63 11.22 -11.40
C GLU A 485 24.06 10.86 -12.84
N ALA A 486 23.12 10.67 -13.76
CA ALA A 486 23.41 10.35 -15.15
C ALA A 486 24.19 11.47 -15.87
N LEU A 487 23.84 12.74 -15.62
CA LEU A 487 24.58 13.89 -16.17
C LEU A 487 26.00 13.95 -15.60
N GLU A 488 26.16 13.75 -14.30
CA GLU A 488 27.49 13.72 -13.65
C GLU A 488 28.38 12.59 -14.21
N GLU A 489 27.85 11.37 -14.32
CA GLU A 489 28.57 10.23 -14.92
C GLU A 489 29.01 10.47 -16.39
N MET A 490 28.24 11.28 -17.13
CA MET A 490 28.58 11.68 -18.50
C MET A 490 29.53 12.89 -18.54
N GLY A 491 29.91 13.48 -17.41
CA GLY A 491 30.75 14.67 -17.33
C GLY A 491 30.04 15.96 -17.79
N LEU A 492 28.70 15.98 -17.75
CA LEU A 492 27.87 17.08 -18.22
C LEU A 492 27.45 18.00 -17.05
N ALA A 493 28.03 19.18 -16.96
CA ALA A 493 27.81 20.14 -15.86
C ALA A 493 26.60 21.06 -16.14
N VAL A 494 25.40 20.48 -16.21
CA VAL A 494 24.14 21.22 -16.39
C VAL A 494 23.30 21.18 -15.11
N PRO A 495 22.82 22.30 -14.57
CA PRO A 495 21.98 22.34 -13.39
C PRO A 495 20.69 21.55 -13.57
N VAL A 496 20.27 20.84 -12.50
CA VAL A 496 18.98 20.14 -12.45
C VAL A 496 18.13 20.73 -11.34
N VAL A 497 17.02 21.38 -11.72
CA VAL A 497 15.97 21.84 -10.79
C VAL A 497 15.02 20.69 -10.54
N ARG A 498 14.97 20.20 -9.31
CA ARG A 498 14.18 19.02 -8.94
C ARG A 498 12.91 19.44 -8.20
N ILE A 499 11.74 19.19 -8.78
CA ILE A 499 10.43 19.44 -8.21
C ILE A 499 9.82 18.10 -7.78
N GLY A 500 9.70 17.89 -6.49
CA GLY A 500 9.19 16.67 -5.85
C GLY A 500 9.09 16.88 -4.35
N TRP A 501 8.66 15.87 -3.62
CA TRP A 501 8.39 15.94 -2.19
C TRP A 501 9.67 16.14 -1.37
N PRO A 502 9.60 16.92 -0.27
CA PRO A 502 10.74 17.12 0.64
C PRO A 502 11.05 15.85 1.46
N ASP A 503 12.18 15.89 2.18
CA ASP A 503 12.60 14.82 3.12
C ASP A 503 11.79 14.90 4.42
N GLN A 504 10.51 14.53 4.33
CA GLN A 504 9.59 14.43 5.47
C GLN A 504 8.38 13.56 5.11
N PHE A 505 7.70 13.01 6.13
CA PHE A 505 6.42 12.35 5.93
C PHE A 505 5.33 13.39 5.66
N ILE A 506 4.62 13.22 4.53
CA ILE A 506 3.56 14.14 4.12
C ILE A 506 2.26 13.74 4.81
N GLU A 507 1.56 14.70 5.36
CA GLU A 507 0.26 14.50 6.01
C GLU A 507 -0.84 14.10 5.01
N HIS A 508 -2.00 13.72 5.54
CA HIS A 508 -3.19 13.47 4.72
C HIS A 508 -3.84 14.78 4.23
N GLY A 509 -4.49 14.73 3.08
CA GLY A 509 -5.20 15.87 2.52
C GLY A 509 -5.44 15.75 1.02
N LYS A 510 -6.07 16.75 0.44
CA LYS A 510 -6.28 16.81 -1.02
C LYS A 510 -4.97 17.02 -1.74
N VAL A 511 -4.73 16.22 -2.78
CA VAL A 511 -3.47 16.20 -3.55
C VAL A 511 -3.05 17.59 -3.99
N ASP A 512 -3.96 18.39 -4.58
CA ASP A 512 -3.61 19.72 -5.10
C ASP A 512 -3.25 20.71 -3.99
N GLN A 513 -3.92 20.62 -2.83
CA GLN A 513 -3.60 21.46 -1.66
C GLN A 513 -2.23 21.12 -1.09
N LEU A 514 -1.90 19.84 -1.01
CA LEU A 514 -0.59 19.37 -0.53
C LEU A 514 0.50 19.75 -1.54
N ARG A 515 0.29 19.58 -2.84
CA ARG A 515 1.23 20.04 -3.87
C ARG A 515 1.51 21.53 -3.76
N ALA A 516 0.48 22.35 -3.59
CA ALA A 516 0.63 23.79 -3.39
C ALA A 516 1.40 24.11 -2.11
N ARG A 517 1.07 23.46 -0.98
CA ARG A 517 1.74 23.64 0.32
C ARG A 517 3.25 23.33 0.26
N TYR A 518 3.63 22.31 -0.49
CA TYR A 518 5.02 21.84 -0.59
C TYR A 518 5.77 22.32 -1.83
N GLY A 519 5.18 23.23 -2.59
CA GLY A 519 5.85 23.86 -3.74
C GLY A 519 6.05 22.90 -4.93
N ILE A 520 5.16 21.92 -5.12
CA ILE A 520 5.14 21.08 -6.31
C ILE A 520 4.18 21.73 -7.32
N THR A 521 4.58 22.91 -7.80
CA THR A 521 3.79 23.78 -8.67
C THR A 521 4.65 24.39 -9.77
N VAL A 522 3.97 24.93 -10.78
CA VAL A 522 4.62 25.66 -11.89
C VAL A 522 5.35 26.90 -11.37
N GLU A 523 4.75 27.65 -10.45
CA GLU A 523 5.32 28.88 -9.88
C GLU A 523 6.63 28.58 -9.12
N ALA A 524 6.64 27.51 -8.33
CA ALA A 524 7.83 27.13 -7.59
C ALA A 524 8.98 26.66 -8.52
N ALA A 525 8.64 25.96 -9.61
CA ALA A 525 9.60 25.58 -10.63
C ALA A 525 10.14 26.79 -11.39
N LEU A 526 9.25 27.71 -11.79
CA LEU A 526 9.59 28.94 -12.47
C LEU A 526 10.56 29.81 -11.64
N ALA A 527 10.26 29.99 -10.36
CA ALA A 527 11.12 30.77 -9.45
C ALA A 527 12.54 30.18 -9.34
N GLN A 528 12.71 28.86 -9.47
CA GLN A 528 14.02 28.21 -9.40
C GLN A 528 14.77 28.21 -10.74
N VAL A 529 14.07 28.11 -11.88
CA VAL A 529 14.70 27.99 -13.19
C VAL A 529 15.03 29.34 -13.82
N LEU A 530 14.20 30.37 -13.67
CA LEU A 530 14.42 31.71 -14.27
C LEU A 530 15.80 32.33 -14.00
N PRO A 531 16.37 32.27 -12.76
CA PRO A 531 17.71 32.77 -12.52
C PRO A 531 18.80 32.10 -13.34
N LEU A 532 18.62 30.84 -13.71
CA LEU A 532 19.56 30.06 -14.52
C LEU A 532 19.48 30.48 -15.99
N LEU A 533 18.29 30.65 -16.52
CA LEU A 533 18.04 31.13 -17.89
C LEU A 533 18.59 32.53 -18.12
N THR A 534 18.30 33.46 -17.23
CA THR A 534 18.75 34.87 -17.31
C THR A 534 20.29 34.97 -17.25
N ARG A 535 20.97 34.14 -16.45
CA ARG A 535 22.44 34.10 -16.40
C ARG A 535 23.06 33.64 -17.73
N ARG A 536 22.46 32.69 -18.43
CA ARG A 536 22.93 32.20 -19.72
C ARG A 536 22.79 33.28 -20.80
N GLN A 537 21.64 33.95 -20.86
CA GLN A 537 21.42 35.06 -21.80
C GLN A 537 22.45 36.19 -21.60
N ARG A 538 22.71 36.60 -20.37
CA ARG A 538 23.74 37.63 -20.06
C ARG A 538 25.14 37.18 -20.48
N ARG A 539 25.51 35.89 -20.29
CA ARG A 539 26.82 35.37 -20.73
C ARG A 539 26.93 35.36 -22.26
N ALA A 540 25.88 35.00 -22.96
CA ALA A 540 25.86 35.00 -24.42
C ALA A 540 26.02 36.42 -24.99
N LEU A 541 25.34 37.44 -24.38
CA LEU A 541 25.45 38.86 -24.76
C LEU A 541 26.84 39.45 -24.45
N VAL A 542 27.56 38.98 -23.49
CA VAL A 542 28.93 39.43 -23.16
C VAL A 542 29.99 38.73 -24.04
N ALA A 543 29.67 37.55 -24.58
CA ALA A 543 30.55 36.79 -25.43
C ALA A 543 30.39 37.09 -26.94
N SER A 544 29.31 37.78 -27.35
CA SER A 544 29.06 38.34 -28.69
C SER A 544 29.59 39.77 -28.81
#